data_a40d5dd3fd5326bb4cbfd20840720e1c
#
_entry.id   a40d5dd3fd5326bb4cbfd20840720e1c
#
_cell.length_a   1.000
_cell.length_b   1.000
_cell.length_c   1.000
_cell.angle_alpha   90.00
_cell.angle_beta   90.00
_cell.angle_gamma   90.00
#
_symmetry.space_group_name_H-M   'P 1'
#
loop_
_entity.id
_entity.type
_entity.pdbx_description
1 polymer ?
#
loop_
_entity_poly.entity_id
_entity_poly.type
_entity_poly.pdbx_seq_one_letter_code
_entity_poly.pdbx_strand_id
1 'polypeptide(L)'
;RRFFPNFLNLDATFNQSEDWKADDPQRYIHEVATMGCRTRVFENRFGPKTSIGRGNLSFSTINIVRLAIECMQVENKEERIALFFAKLDHMLELTARQLHERMEFQKTAYAKQFPLLMSSLWLGSEKLKPNDSIASVINQGTLGIGFIGLAECLVALTGKHHGEDEDSQALGIRIVTYIRDRANQFSEQYQHNYSVLATPAEGCLLYTSDAADDRISV
;
A
#
# COMPACT_ATOMS: atom_id res chain seq x y z
N ARG A 1 9.69 3.63 -26.62
CA ARG A 1 8.59 4.60 -26.53
C ARG A 1 8.36 4.93 -25.06
N ARG A 2 8.27 6.21 -24.71
CA ARG A 2 8.05 6.67 -23.35
C ARG A 2 6.56 6.94 -23.18
N PHE A 3 5.91 6.30 -22.20
CA PHE A 3 4.51 6.52 -21.85
C PHE A 3 4.40 7.59 -20.74
N PHE A 4 4.77 8.81 -21.06
CA PHE A 4 4.61 10.00 -20.23
C PHE A 4 3.90 11.08 -21.02
N PRO A 5 3.02 11.86 -20.37
CA PRO A 5 2.64 11.85 -18.94
C PRO A 5 1.67 10.72 -18.56
N ASN A 6 1.54 10.47 -17.25
CA ASN A 6 0.48 9.61 -16.70
C ASN A 6 -0.84 10.40 -16.72
N PHE A 7 -1.91 9.72 -17.13
CA PHE A 7 -3.26 10.27 -17.10
C PHE A 7 -4.07 9.59 -15.99
N LEU A 8 -4.70 10.40 -15.15
CA LEU A 8 -5.64 9.95 -14.13
C LEU A 8 -7.06 10.30 -14.60
N ASN A 9 -7.89 9.28 -14.82
CA ASN A 9 -9.30 9.49 -15.12
C ASN A 9 -10.05 9.73 -13.80
N LEU A 10 -10.38 10.99 -13.52
CA LEU A 10 -11.11 11.38 -12.30
C LEU A 10 -12.59 10.97 -12.35
N ASP A 11 -13.14 10.76 -13.55
CA ASP A 11 -14.54 10.32 -13.72
C ASP A 11 -14.71 8.82 -13.46
N ALA A 12 -13.63 8.05 -13.36
CA ALA A 12 -13.72 6.65 -13.01
C ALA A 12 -14.16 6.49 -11.55
N THR A 13 -15.18 5.67 -11.32
CA THR A 13 -15.80 5.48 -9.99
C THR A 13 -14.81 5.08 -8.90
N PHE A 14 -13.76 4.32 -9.24
CA PHE A 14 -12.72 3.92 -8.31
C PHE A 14 -11.72 5.04 -7.94
N ASN A 15 -11.81 6.21 -8.58
CA ASN A 15 -11.05 7.41 -8.26
C ASN A 15 -11.89 8.49 -7.56
N GLN A 16 -13.18 8.24 -7.36
CA GLN A 16 -14.09 9.17 -6.70
C GLN A 16 -14.24 8.80 -5.23
N SER A 17 -14.23 9.79 -4.36
CA SER A 17 -14.70 9.66 -2.99
C SER A 17 -16.21 9.88 -2.91
N GLU A 18 -16.81 9.56 -1.77
CA GLU A 18 -18.25 9.77 -1.56
C GLU A 18 -18.65 11.25 -1.66
N ASP A 19 -17.76 12.16 -1.27
CA ASP A 19 -17.99 13.59 -1.25
C ASP A 19 -17.63 14.28 -2.59
N TRP A 20 -17.01 13.55 -3.54
CA TRP A 20 -16.64 14.12 -4.83
C TRP A 20 -17.83 14.30 -5.76
N LYS A 21 -17.95 15.50 -6.33
CA LYS A 21 -19.00 15.84 -7.33
C LYS A 21 -18.36 16.61 -8.47
N ALA A 22 -18.69 16.22 -9.70
CA ALA A 22 -18.09 16.79 -10.91
C ALA A 22 -18.35 18.29 -11.09
N ASP A 23 -19.49 18.77 -10.63
CA ASP A 23 -19.97 20.15 -10.72
C ASP A 23 -19.60 21.03 -9.52
N ASP A 24 -18.97 20.46 -8.47
CA ASP A 24 -18.52 21.23 -7.32
C ASP A 24 -17.24 22.02 -7.67
N PRO A 25 -17.25 23.37 -7.55
CA PRO A 25 -16.05 24.18 -7.73
C PRO A 25 -14.89 23.82 -6.78
N GLN A 26 -15.19 23.21 -5.64
CA GLN A 26 -14.21 22.78 -4.65
C GLN A 26 -13.90 21.27 -4.72
N ARG A 27 -14.34 20.57 -5.76
CA ARG A 27 -14.12 19.12 -5.94
C ARG A 27 -12.66 18.70 -5.78
N TYR A 28 -11.71 19.60 -6.06
CA TYR A 28 -10.27 19.33 -5.92
C TYR A 28 -9.84 18.93 -4.50
N ILE A 29 -10.63 19.28 -3.48
CA ILE A 29 -10.38 18.89 -2.09
C ILE A 29 -10.57 17.37 -1.91
N HIS A 30 -11.51 16.80 -2.68
CA HIS A 30 -11.94 15.41 -2.63
C HIS A 30 -11.34 14.54 -3.75
N GLU A 31 -10.55 15.13 -4.64
CA GLU A 31 -9.91 14.41 -5.73
C GLU A 31 -8.78 13.53 -5.21
N VAL A 32 -8.71 12.31 -5.75
CA VAL A 32 -7.57 11.45 -5.50
C VAL A 32 -6.29 12.08 -6.08
N ALA A 33 -5.23 12.08 -5.30
CA ALA A 33 -3.91 12.53 -5.77
C ALA A 33 -3.04 11.34 -6.13
N THR A 34 -2.14 11.53 -7.11
CA THR A 34 -1.11 10.53 -7.43
C THR A 34 0.17 10.83 -6.70
N MET A 35 0.82 9.77 -6.19
CA MET A 35 2.16 9.83 -5.66
C MET A 35 3.03 8.82 -6.41
N GLY A 36 3.97 9.32 -7.21
CA GLY A 36 4.68 8.49 -8.17
C GLY A 36 3.75 7.96 -9.27
N CYS A 37 4.09 6.80 -9.84
CA CYS A 37 3.40 6.26 -11.03
C CYS A 37 2.18 5.37 -10.71
N ARG A 38 2.04 4.84 -9.50
CA ARG A 38 1.01 3.83 -9.18
C ARG A 38 0.32 4.04 -7.84
N THR A 39 0.92 4.80 -6.94
CA THR A 39 0.33 5.03 -5.63
C THR A 39 -0.65 6.19 -5.69
N ARG A 40 -1.77 6.02 -5.01
CA ARG A 40 -2.81 7.04 -4.88
C ARG A 40 -2.98 7.44 -3.44
N VAL A 41 -3.28 8.71 -3.24
CA VAL A 41 -3.63 9.27 -1.93
C VAL A 41 -5.10 9.66 -1.99
N PHE A 42 -5.89 8.99 -1.18
CA PHE A 42 -7.31 9.27 -1.01
C PHE A 42 -7.54 10.20 0.17
N GLU A 43 -8.79 10.55 0.41
CA GLU A 43 -9.20 11.30 1.59
C GLU A 43 -8.75 10.63 2.89
N ASN A 44 -8.49 11.48 3.88
CA ASN A 44 -8.16 11.04 5.22
C ASN A 44 -9.40 10.46 5.92
N ARG A 45 -9.26 9.28 6.51
CA ARG A 45 -10.34 8.65 7.30
C ARG A 45 -10.43 9.20 8.73
N PHE A 46 -9.31 9.65 9.29
CA PHE A 46 -9.16 9.99 10.70
C PHE A 46 -8.71 11.45 10.89
N GLY A 47 -9.26 12.36 10.11
CA GLY A 47 -8.93 13.79 10.15
C GLY A 47 -9.68 14.57 9.07
N PRO A 48 -9.18 15.74 8.66
CA PRO A 48 -9.80 16.52 7.58
C PRO A 48 -9.97 15.68 6.31
N LYS A 49 -11.18 15.65 5.77
CA LYS A 49 -11.52 14.88 4.57
C LYS A 49 -10.94 15.55 3.32
N THR A 50 -9.66 15.35 3.08
CA THR A 50 -8.96 15.83 1.89
C THR A 50 -7.77 14.93 1.56
N SER A 51 -7.39 14.89 0.30
CA SER A 51 -6.13 14.29 -0.17
C SER A 51 -4.97 15.30 -0.19
N ILE A 52 -5.27 16.60 -0.11
CA ILE A 52 -4.29 17.69 -0.21
C ILE A 52 -3.39 17.72 1.03
N GLY A 53 -2.09 17.89 0.81
CA GLY A 53 -1.10 17.98 1.89
C GLY A 53 -0.92 16.68 2.67
N ARG A 54 -1.31 15.56 2.10
CA ARG A 54 -1.13 14.21 2.61
C ARG A 54 -0.15 13.42 1.74
N GLY A 55 0.34 12.32 2.26
CA GLY A 55 1.23 11.42 1.51
C GLY A 55 1.39 10.07 2.18
N ASN A 56 2.18 9.20 1.55
CA ASN A 56 2.54 7.90 2.10
C ASN A 56 3.76 8.06 3.01
N LEU A 57 3.68 7.55 4.23
CA LEU A 57 4.76 7.60 5.22
C LEU A 57 5.73 6.46 5.02
N SER A 58 5.20 5.27 4.87
CA SER A 58 5.98 4.06 4.63
C SER A 58 5.11 2.98 4.03
N PHE A 59 5.76 1.99 3.44
CA PHE A 59 5.11 0.76 2.99
C PHE A 59 5.99 -0.44 3.30
N SER A 60 5.37 -1.60 3.38
CA SER A 60 6.04 -2.90 3.44
C SER A 60 5.38 -3.84 2.45
N THR A 61 6.19 -4.62 1.72
CA THR A 61 5.71 -5.50 0.66
C THR A 61 5.78 -6.95 1.08
N ILE A 62 4.68 -7.67 0.92
CA ILE A 62 4.59 -9.11 1.17
C ILE A 62 4.89 -9.84 -0.13
N ASN A 63 5.87 -10.73 -0.11
CA ASN A 63 6.14 -11.67 -1.18
C ASN A 63 5.14 -12.83 -1.11
N ILE A 64 3.97 -12.66 -1.78
CA ILE A 64 2.92 -13.67 -1.76
C ILE A 64 3.29 -14.92 -2.58
N VAL A 65 4.23 -14.82 -3.52
CA VAL A 65 4.75 -15.97 -4.27
C VAL A 65 5.43 -16.95 -3.33
N ARG A 66 6.30 -16.43 -2.46
CA ARG A 66 6.99 -17.28 -1.47
C ARG A 66 5.99 -18.02 -0.58
N LEU A 67 4.95 -17.34 -0.10
CA LEU A 67 3.91 -17.97 0.71
C LEU A 67 3.21 -19.11 -0.05
N ALA A 68 2.91 -18.88 -1.33
CA ALA A 68 2.29 -19.90 -2.19
C ALA A 68 3.21 -21.10 -2.41
N ILE A 69 4.49 -20.87 -2.70
CA ILE A 69 5.50 -21.94 -2.89
C ILE A 69 5.63 -22.78 -1.62
N GLU A 70 5.65 -22.16 -0.45
CA GLU A 70 5.71 -22.88 0.83
C GLU A 70 4.46 -23.76 1.10
N CYS A 71 3.34 -23.50 0.38
CA CYS A 71 2.13 -24.30 0.46
C CYS A 71 2.07 -25.44 -0.57
N MET A 72 2.95 -25.46 -1.57
CA MET A 72 2.91 -26.47 -2.67
C MET A 72 3.10 -27.91 -2.20
N GLN A 73 3.68 -28.13 -1.01
CA GLN A 73 3.82 -29.45 -0.39
C GLN A 73 2.47 -30.09 -0.02
N VAL A 74 1.38 -29.31 0.05
CA VAL A 74 0.02 -29.80 0.31
C VAL A 74 -0.60 -30.21 -1.03
N GLU A 75 -0.89 -31.50 -1.21
CA GLU A 75 -1.43 -32.02 -2.47
C GLU A 75 -2.86 -31.55 -2.74
N ASN A 76 -3.69 -31.57 -1.71
CA ASN A 76 -5.08 -31.09 -1.83
C ASN A 76 -5.15 -29.61 -2.10
N LYS A 77 -5.81 -29.20 -3.19
CA LYS A 77 -5.89 -27.80 -3.64
C LYS A 77 -6.61 -26.90 -2.64
N GLU A 78 -7.72 -27.37 -2.08
CA GLU A 78 -8.54 -26.60 -1.12
C GLU A 78 -7.76 -26.38 0.17
N GLU A 79 -7.10 -27.38 0.69
CA GLU A 79 -6.25 -27.29 1.89
C GLU A 79 -5.03 -26.42 1.65
N ARG A 80 -4.44 -26.49 0.47
CA ARG A 80 -3.32 -25.63 0.05
C ARG A 80 -3.73 -24.16 0.06
N ILE A 81 -4.88 -23.83 -0.52
CA ILE A 81 -5.43 -22.47 -0.54
C ILE A 81 -5.76 -22.01 0.90
N ALA A 82 -6.35 -22.87 1.73
CA ALA A 82 -6.64 -22.53 3.12
C ALA A 82 -5.36 -22.23 3.91
N LEU A 83 -4.33 -23.06 3.75
CA LEU A 83 -3.02 -22.82 4.38
C LEU A 83 -2.38 -21.51 3.88
N PHE A 84 -2.48 -21.22 2.59
CA PHE A 84 -2.00 -19.96 2.03
C PHE A 84 -2.66 -18.75 2.69
N PHE A 85 -4.00 -18.74 2.83
CA PHE A 85 -4.70 -17.64 3.49
C PHE A 85 -4.31 -17.51 4.96
N ALA A 86 -4.11 -18.60 5.68
CA ALA A 86 -3.64 -18.56 7.06
C ALA A 86 -2.24 -17.92 7.19
N LYS A 87 -1.31 -18.30 6.29
CA LYS A 87 0.02 -17.68 6.23
C LYS A 87 -0.04 -16.21 5.82
N LEU A 88 -0.90 -15.88 4.84
CA LEU A 88 -1.11 -14.51 4.39
C LEU A 88 -1.63 -13.64 5.52
N ASP A 89 -2.61 -14.12 6.30
CA ASP A 89 -3.15 -13.40 7.45
C ASP A 89 -2.09 -13.07 8.49
N HIS A 90 -1.29 -14.06 8.85
CA HIS A 90 -0.15 -13.86 9.77
C HIS A 90 0.83 -12.80 9.26
N MET A 91 1.16 -12.83 7.95
CA MET A 91 2.06 -11.83 7.36
C MET A 91 1.43 -10.44 7.29
N LEU A 92 0.12 -10.35 7.08
CA LEU A 92 -0.61 -9.08 7.11
C LEU A 92 -0.58 -8.45 8.50
N GLU A 93 -0.81 -9.24 9.56
CA GLU A 93 -0.71 -8.76 10.95
C GLU A 93 0.71 -8.28 11.29
N LEU A 94 1.72 -9.06 10.92
CA LEU A 94 3.11 -8.69 11.13
C LEU A 94 3.46 -7.38 10.39
N THR A 95 3.02 -7.26 9.14
CA THR A 95 3.24 -6.07 8.30
C THR A 95 2.55 -4.84 8.88
N ALA A 96 1.29 -4.96 9.29
CA ALA A 96 0.53 -3.86 9.88
C ALA A 96 1.17 -3.38 11.18
N ARG A 97 1.57 -4.29 12.06
CA ARG A 97 2.27 -3.96 13.30
C ARG A 97 3.61 -3.26 13.03
N GLN A 98 4.42 -3.77 12.10
CA GLN A 98 5.69 -3.16 11.72
C GLN A 98 5.50 -1.74 11.20
N LEU A 99 4.47 -1.50 10.37
CA LEU A 99 4.16 -0.18 9.85
C LEU A 99 3.72 0.78 10.97
N HIS A 100 2.92 0.28 11.90
CA HIS A 100 2.50 1.05 13.08
C HIS A 100 3.70 1.43 13.96
N GLU A 101 4.55 0.48 14.32
CA GLU A 101 5.76 0.73 15.12
C GLU A 101 6.70 1.73 14.44
N ARG A 102 6.85 1.62 13.11
CA ARG A 102 7.63 2.58 12.33
C ARG A 102 7.04 3.99 12.37
N MET A 103 5.73 4.10 12.29
CA MET A 103 5.05 5.38 12.41
C MET A 103 5.21 5.99 13.82
N GLU A 104 5.07 5.19 14.88
CA GLU A 104 5.32 5.65 16.26
C GLU A 104 6.76 6.16 16.43
N PHE A 105 7.74 5.48 15.83
CA PHE A 105 9.11 6.00 15.79
C PHE A 105 9.21 7.32 15.01
N GLN A 106 8.56 7.44 13.87
CA GLN A 106 8.58 8.68 13.07
C GLN A 106 7.96 9.86 13.84
N LYS A 107 6.97 9.64 14.69
CA LYS A 107 6.35 10.67 15.55
C LYS A 107 7.34 11.34 16.50
N THR A 108 8.45 10.69 16.82
CA THR A 108 9.49 11.27 17.70
C THR A 108 10.35 12.34 17.03
N ALA A 109 10.25 12.49 15.72
CA ALA A 109 11.03 13.46 14.96
C ALA A 109 10.52 14.90 15.14
N TYR A 110 11.39 15.87 14.86
CA TYR A 110 11.08 17.30 14.97
C TYR A 110 10.89 17.94 13.59
N ALA A 111 10.07 19.00 13.52
CA ALA A 111 9.75 19.71 12.30
C ALA A 111 11.01 20.20 11.55
N LYS A 112 12.04 20.67 12.26
CA LYS A 112 13.33 21.10 11.68
C LYS A 112 14.08 20.02 10.90
N GLN A 113 13.79 18.74 11.12
CA GLN A 113 14.40 17.63 10.39
C GLN A 113 13.82 17.46 8.97
N PHE A 114 12.64 18.06 8.74
CA PHE A 114 11.93 18.00 7.47
C PHE A 114 11.54 19.41 6.99
N PRO A 115 12.51 20.31 6.76
CA PRO A 115 12.20 21.73 6.56
C PRO A 115 11.30 21.98 5.34
N LEU A 116 11.45 21.21 4.26
CA LEU A 116 10.63 21.36 3.07
C LEU A 116 9.18 20.91 3.32
N LEU A 117 9.00 19.71 3.88
CA LEU A 117 7.66 19.16 4.13
C LEU A 117 6.90 19.97 5.18
N MET A 118 7.60 20.43 6.22
CA MET A 118 7.02 21.18 7.34
C MET A 118 6.93 22.69 7.07
N SER A 119 7.28 23.16 5.87
CA SER A 119 7.09 24.55 5.43
C SER A 119 5.72 24.79 4.78
N SER A 120 4.65 24.20 5.29
CA SER A 120 3.25 24.27 4.79
C SER A 120 2.90 23.31 3.65
N LEU A 121 3.77 22.38 3.26
CA LEU A 121 3.43 21.35 2.28
C LEU A 121 2.63 20.21 2.87
N TRP A 122 2.91 19.83 4.12
CA TRP A 122 2.15 18.82 4.85
C TRP A 122 0.99 19.48 5.60
N LEU A 123 -0.18 18.91 5.49
CA LEU A 123 -1.42 19.49 6.07
C LEU A 123 -1.27 19.70 7.59
N GLY A 124 -1.43 20.94 8.02
CA GLY A 124 -1.30 21.37 9.42
C GLY A 124 0.14 21.69 9.86
N SER A 125 1.14 21.51 9.00
CA SER A 125 2.55 21.79 9.33
C SER A 125 2.84 23.28 9.52
N GLU A 126 2.02 24.15 8.97
CA GLU A 126 2.13 25.60 9.13
C GLU A 126 2.02 26.08 10.59
N LYS A 127 1.50 25.23 11.47
CA LYS A 127 1.34 25.50 12.90
C LYS A 127 2.55 25.07 13.75
N LEU A 128 3.47 24.33 13.16
CA LEU A 128 4.63 23.77 13.87
C LEU A 128 5.80 24.75 13.89
N LYS A 129 6.44 24.83 15.05
CA LYS A 129 7.75 25.47 15.21
C LYS A 129 8.86 24.46 14.94
N PRO A 130 10.09 24.90 14.64
CA PRO A 130 11.20 23.99 14.28
C PRO A 130 11.48 22.87 15.31
N ASN A 131 11.27 23.12 16.59
CA ASN A 131 11.52 22.15 17.65
C ASN A 131 10.26 21.40 18.11
N ASP A 132 9.12 21.60 17.47
CA ASP A 132 7.91 20.84 17.76
C ASP A 132 8.00 19.45 17.14
N SER A 133 7.40 18.45 17.82
CA SER A 133 7.25 17.12 17.26
C SER A 133 6.28 17.14 16.07
N ILE A 134 6.57 16.34 15.05
CA ILE A 134 5.68 16.17 13.90
C ILE A 134 4.50 15.24 14.17
N ALA A 135 4.38 14.69 15.39
CA ALA A 135 3.36 13.71 15.75
C ALA A 135 1.93 14.16 15.43
N SER A 136 1.61 15.44 15.64
CA SER A 136 0.27 15.99 15.39
C SER A 136 -0.13 16.00 13.90
N VAL A 137 0.84 16.07 13.00
CA VAL A 137 0.58 16.19 11.56
C VAL A 137 0.83 14.88 10.80
N ILE A 138 1.75 14.04 11.28
CA ILE A 138 2.10 12.81 10.58
C ILE A 138 0.98 11.77 10.60
N ASN A 139 0.06 11.84 11.57
CA ASN A 139 -1.12 10.97 11.65
C ASN A 139 -2.01 11.01 10.41
N GLN A 140 -1.91 12.06 9.60
CA GLN A 140 -2.66 12.21 8.36
C GLN A 140 -2.06 11.41 7.19
N GLY A 141 -0.87 10.84 7.37
CA GLY A 141 -0.21 10.03 6.36
C GLY A 141 -0.82 8.65 6.21
N THR A 142 -0.41 7.96 5.15
CA THR A 142 -0.89 6.62 4.81
C THR A 142 0.23 5.59 5.01
N LEU A 143 -0.13 4.45 5.57
CA LEU A 143 0.72 3.27 5.70
C LEU A 143 0.34 2.25 4.61
N GLY A 144 1.28 1.86 3.76
CA GLY A 144 1.02 1.01 2.61
C GLY A 144 1.32 -0.47 2.90
N ILE A 145 0.33 -1.33 2.72
CA ILE A 145 0.53 -2.78 2.67
C ILE A 145 0.67 -3.17 1.20
N GLY A 146 1.90 -3.46 0.78
CA GLY A 146 2.21 -3.90 -0.56
C GLY A 146 2.13 -5.41 -0.73
N PHE A 147 1.86 -5.86 -1.94
CA PHE A 147 2.04 -7.26 -2.34
C PHE A 147 2.70 -7.33 -3.71
N ILE A 148 3.36 -8.46 -3.99
CA ILE A 148 4.03 -8.69 -5.27
C ILE A 148 3.86 -10.13 -5.72
N GLY A 149 3.76 -10.33 -7.05
CA GLY A 149 3.78 -11.65 -7.67
C GLY A 149 2.43 -12.38 -7.65
N LEU A 150 1.31 -11.67 -7.87
CA LEU A 150 -0.02 -12.30 -7.86
C LEU A 150 -0.16 -13.39 -8.93
N ALA A 151 0.37 -13.17 -10.14
CA ALA A 151 0.30 -14.15 -11.22
C ALA A 151 1.06 -15.43 -10.85
N GLU A 152 2.30 -15.29 -10.40
CA GLU A 152 3.16 -16.40 -9.98
C GLU A 152 2.61 -17.12 -8.73
N CYS A 153 2.01 -16.37 -7.81
CA CYS A 153 1.30 -16.93 -6.66
C CYS A 153 0.15 -17.85 -7.10
N LEU A 154 -0.66 -17.40 -8.05
CA LEU A 154 -1.77 -18.21 -8.59
C LEU A 154 -1.26 -19.44 -9.32
N VAL A 155 -0.19 -19.34 -10.12
CA VAL A 155 0.45 -20.50 -10.76
C VAL A 155 0.91 -21.51 -9.72
N ALA A 156 1.55 -21.07 -8.63
CA ALA A 156 1.99 -21.97 -7.55
C ALA A 156 0.80 -22.65 -6.83
N LEU A 157 -0.32 -21.94 -6.66
CA LEU A 157 -1.50 -22.50 -5.98
C LEU A 157 -2.37 -23.40 -6.87
N THR A 158 -2.51 -23.05 -8.16
CA THR A 158 -3.53 -23.64 -9.05
C THR A 158 -2.99 -24.21 -10.35
N GLY A 159 -1.75 -23.88 -10.71
CA GLY A 159 -1.14 -24.24 -11.98
C GLY A 159 -1.37 -23.24 -13.14
N LYS A 160 -2.21 -22.21 -12.93
CA LYS A 160 -2.56 -21.19 -13.93
C LYS A 160 -2.62 -19.80 -13.31
N HIS A 161 -2.30 -18.77 -14.10
CA HIS A 161 -2.47 -17.39 -13.65
C HIS A 161 -3.85 -16.81 -14.03
N HIS A 162 -4.17 -15.64 -13.53
CA HIS A 162 -5.48 -14.99 -13.67
C HIS A 162 -5.89 -14.61 -15.11
N GLY A 163 -4.97 -14.64 -16.06
CA GLY A 163 -5.27 -14.40 -17.49
C GLY A 163 -5.53 -15.68 -18.31
N GLU A 164 -5.43 -16.85 -17.71
CA GLU A 164 -5.57 -18.15 -18.38
C GLU A 164 -6.84 -18.89 -18.01
N ASP A 165 -7.46 -18.55 -16.87
CA ASP A 165 -8.52 -19.33 -16.27
C ASP A 165 -9.40 -18.48 -15.34
N GLU A 166 -10.71 -18.63 -15.45
CA GLU A 166 -11.68 -17.84 -14.67
C GLU A 166 -11.63 -18.16 -13.17
N ASP A 167 -11.39 -19.43 -12.79
CA ASP A 167 -11.26 -19.82 -11.39
C ASP A 167 -10.00 -19.19 -10.76
N SER A 168 -8.90 -19.15 -11.52
CA SER A 168 -7.67 -18.49 -11.08
C SER A 168 -7.84 -16.98 -10.99
N GLN A 169 -8.60 -16.36 -11.90
CA GLN A 169 -8.96 -14.96 -11.79
C GLN A 169 -9.80 -14.69 -10.55
N ALA A 170 -10.83 -15.51 -10.30
CA ALA A 170 -11.67 -15.39 -9.11
C ALA A 170 -10.86 -15.52 -7.81
N LEU A 171 -9.90 -16.46 -7.76
CA LEU A 171 -8.98 -16.60 -6.62
C LEU A 171 -8.08 -15.37 -6.47
N GLY A 172 -7.57 -14.83 -7.58
CA GLY A 172 -6.77 -13.59 -7.58
C GLY A 172 -7.54 -12.40 -6.99
N ILE A 173 -8.79 -12.21 -7.43
CA ILE A 173 -9.67 -11.18 -6.88
C ILE A 173 -9.91 -11.43 -5.38
N ARG A 174 -10.15 -12.67 -4.97
CA ARG A 174 -10.34 -13.05 -3.56
C ARG A 174 -9.11 -12.71 -2.71
N ILE A 175 -7.90 -12.99 -3.19
CA ILE A 175 -6.66 -12.67 -2.49
C ILE A 175 -6.52 -11.15 -2.28
N VAL A 176 -6.69 -10.35 -3.34
CA VAL A 176 -6.57 -8.88 -3.25
C VAL A 176 -7.66 -8.29 -2.37
N THR A 177 -8.89 -8.79 -2.48
CA THR A 177 -10.01 -8.38 -1.62
C THR A 177 -9.71 -8.68 -0.16
N TYR A 178 -9.18 -9.87 0.15
CA TYR A 178 -8.80 -10.25 1.50
C TYR A 178 -7.75 -9.29 2.09
N ILE A 179 -6.69 -8.97 1.33
CA ILE A 179 -5.66 -8.02 1.76
C ILE A 179 -6.29 -6.64 2.04
N ARG A 180 -7.19 -6.17 1.16
CA ARG A 180 -7.89 -4.88 1.33
C ARG A 180 -8.75 -4.87 2.58
N ASP A 181 -9.53 -5.93 2.82
CA ASP A 181 -10.44 -6.01 3.95
C ASP A 181 -9.66 -6.05 5.26
N ARG A 182 -8.53 -6.76 5.29
CA ARG A 182 -7.60 -6.74 6.45
C ARG A 182 -6.99 -5.36 6.65
N ALA A 183 -6.57 -4.67 5.59
CA ALA A 183 -6.06 -3.29 5.68
C ALA A 183 -7.11 -2.33 6.26
N ASN A 184 -8.39 -2.49 5.89
CA ASN A 184 -9.48 -1.73 6.48
C ASN A 184 -9.65 -2.02 7.97
N GLN A 185 -9.58 -3.29 8.39
CA GLN A 185 -9.61 -3.68 9.82
C GLN A 185 -8.44 -3.06 10.59
N PHE A 186 -7.24 -3.06 10.04
CA PHE A 186 -6.07 -2.41 10.66
C PHE A 186 -6.25 -0.89 10.76
N SER A 187 -6.90 -0.27 9.74
CA SER A 187 -7.22 1.16 9.81
C SER A 187 -8.09 1.47 11.04
N GLU A 188 -9.14 0.68 11.27
CA GLU A 188 -10.01 0.85 12.45
C GLU A 188 -9.29 0.50 13.75
N GLN A 189 -8.50 -0.57 13.77
CA GLN A 189 -7.77 -1.02 14.95
C GLN A 189 -6.75 0.01 15.45
N TYR A 190 -5.97 0.56 14.51
CA TYR A 190 -4.88 1.49 14.84
C TYR A 190 -5.26 2.96 14.69
N GLN A 191 -6.47 3.26 14.21
CA GLN A 191 -6.95 4.62 13.91
C GLN A 191 -5.99 5.39 12.98
N HIS A 192 -5.47 4.69 11.95
CA HIS A 192 -4.55 5.20 10.96
C HIS A 192 -4.98 4.81 9.54
N ASN A 193 -4.56 5.58 8.54
CA ASN A 193 -4.87 5.27 7.15
C ASN A 193 -3.96 4.15 6.64
N TYR A 194 -4.51 2.94 6.52
CA TYR A 194 -3.85 1.86 5.79
C TYR A 194 -4.41 1.78 4.36
N SER A 195 -3.54 1.51 3.40
CA SER A 195 -3.89 1.28 2.01
C SER A 195 -3.21 0.04 1.46
N VAL A 196 -3.75 -0.50 0.38
CA VAL A 196 -3.17 -1.64 -0.33
C VAL A 196 -2.61 -1.17 -1.67
N LEU A 197 -1.44 -1.68 -2.04
CA LEU A 197 -0.83 -1.41 -3.33
C LEU A 197 -0.20 -2.68 -3.93
N ALA A 198 -0.34 -2.84 -5.25
CA ALA A 198 0.52 -3.73 -6.00
C ALA A 198 1.88 -3.04 -6.15
N THR A 199 2.88 -3.53 -5.41
CA THR A 199 4.19 -2.86 -5.33
C THR A 199 4.86 -2.79 -6.69
N PRO A 200 5.25 -1.59 -7.15
CA PRO A 200 5.99 -1.44 -8.39
C PRO A 200 7.41 -1.98 -8.21
N ALA A 201 7.73 -3.08 -8.87
CA ALA A 201 9.07 -3.69 -8.83
C ALA A 201 9.94 -3.24 -9.99
N GLU A 202 9.35 -3.01 -11.16
CA GLU A 202 9.99 -2.43 -12.35
C GLU A 202 11.34 -3.07 -12.73
N GLY A 203 11.50 -4.38 -12.50
CA GLY A 203 12.75 -5.10 -12.72
C GLY A 203 13.80 -4.93 -11.60
N CYS A 204 13.57 -4.05 -10.64
CA CYS A 204 14.49 -3.83 -9.51
C CYS A 204 14.72 -5.09 -8.66
N LEU A 205 13.77 -6.01 -8.64
CA LEU A 205 13.91 -7.30 -7.96
C LEU A 205 15.05 -8.15 -8.53
N LEU A 206 15.29 -8.08 -9.83
CA LEU A 206 16.39 -8.79 -10.47
C LEU A 206 17.75 -8.23 -10.03
N TYR A 207 17.86 -6.92 -9.95
CA TYR A 207 19.09 -6.26 -9.47
C TYR A 207 19.38 -6.50 -8.00
N THR A 208 18.35 -6.60 -7.16
CA THR A 208 18.54 -6.83 -5.72
C THR A 208 18.86 -8.28 -5.39
N SER A 209 18.37 -9.26 -6.14
CA SER A 209 18.76 -10.64 -6.01
C SER A 209 20.21 -10.87 -6.48
N ASP A 210 20.58 -10.27 -7.60
CA ASP A 210 21.93 -10.33 -8.17
C ASP A 210 22.96 -9.67 -7.23
N ALA A 211 22.65 -8.50 -6.69
CA ALA A 211 23.51 -7.82 -5.71
C ALA A 211 23.63 -8.55 -4.37
N ALA A 212 22.69 -9.44 -4.03
CA ALA A 212 22.78 -10.30 -2.85
C ALA A 212 23.67 -11.50 -3.11
N ASP A 213 23.63 -12.08 -4.31
CA ASP A 213 24.47 -13.21 -4.71
C ASP A 213 25.94 -12.80 -4.85
N ASP A 214 26.23 -11.61 -5.35
CA ASP A 214 27.59 -11.05 -5.42
C ASP A 214 28.22 -10.82 -4.03
N ARG A 215 27.44 -10.70 -2.97
CA ARG A 215 27.94 -10.58 -1.59
C ARG A 215 28.21 -11.91 -0.90
N ILE A 216 27.71 -13.00 -1.43
CA ILE A 216 27.92 -14.35 -0.89
C ILE A 216 29.12 -15.03 -1.54
N SER A 217 29.65 -14.49 -2.63
CA SER A 217 30.78 -15.02 -3.38
C SER A 217 32.13 -14.37 -3.03
N VAL A 218 32.26 -13.69 -1.89
CA VAL A 218 33.51 -13.12 -1.37
C VAL A 218 33.90 -13.79 -0.06
#